data_27d070d149b4ca27f1cc87249c9ee478
#
_entry.id   27d070d149b4ca27f1cc87249c9ee478
#
_cell.length_a   1.000
_cell.length_b   1.000
_cell.length_c   1.000
_cell.angle_alpha   90.00
_cell.angle_beta   90.00
_cell.angle_gamma   90.00
#
_symmetry.space_group_name_H-M   'P 1'
#
loop_
_entity.id
_entity.type
_entity.pdbx_description
1 polymer ?
#
loop_
_entity_poly.entity_id
_entity_poly.type
_entity_poly.pdbx_seq_one_letter_code
_entity_poly.pdbx_strand_id
1 'polypeptide(L)'
;MRTYLIITILFLSLISLAQDHPFYSVNDPKIKENLNKVDPKDYQNALFNGLRYKILGDPDKALEYFSDCIRMNGNEPVPMYESAILYFNKGQLNQAQFFIESACQLEPENKWFQQLLATTYLENGQYSKAITSFKKLLIIDPKNEDWHFELASAYLLNNQARNAIKVYDDLEKYIGPYDMLFQQKKRIYIEIGDKNGAIREVEKWVEAEPRNLEALNELSELYLLSGKQAKAIQTLEKSLELKSDNASAFIMLSDLYRNNKELDKSFDYTKKAFGSLDLGVDVKMRLLLTYYDWTDTDTLLLSKAYTLIDILSETHPNDAKPFTIAGDYYYRDDNLEAAKTNFLRAAELDPSRYPIWQQLLIISFDLKEYEEVITIGESVQELFPSQPISYYFVGLAYIQDKQYSSAIDQLNTGKLMVIDNPNLLAQFYASLGDAYHAQEQIKESDEAYDKSLDILPENTYVLNNYSYYLSLRKKKLEQAAQMMKLCVELSPGQPSYEDTYAWVFYQLKDYQNALVWIEKAMSSGGNTSSTIVEHYGDILYQLSRKEEAIQQWQIAQELGSESEFIEQKIADKKLYE
;
A
#
# COMPACT_ATOMS: atom_id res chain seq x y z
N MET A 1 0.69 -8.58 23.23
CA MET A 1 -0.46 -8.50 22.33
C MET A 1 -1.39 -9.68 22.57
N ARG A 2 -2.07 -9.68 23.68
CA ARG A 2 -3.03 -10.72 24.09
C ARG A 2 -4.14 -9.96 24.78
N THR A 3 -5.21 -9.52 24.12
CA THR A 3 -6.45 -9.07 24.81
C THR A 3 -7.47 -8.36 23.92
N TYR A 4 -7.37 -8.33 22.59
CA TYR A 4 -8.28 -7.50 21.76
C TYR A 4 -8.98 -8.23 20.61
N LEU A 5 -9.21 -9.55 20.70
CA LEU A 5 -9.90 -10.27 19.59
C LEU A 5 -11.14 -11.07 19.96
N ILE A 6 -11.67 -10.94 21.16
CA ILE A 6 -12.87 -11.69 21.60
C ILE A 6 -14.17 -10.88 21.49
N ILE A 7 -14.11 -9.57 21.22
CA ILE A 7 -15.27 -8.67 21.39
C ILE A 7 -16.02 -8.34 20.09
N THR A 8 -15.63 -8.85 18.93
CA THR A 8 -16.16 -8.32 17.65
C THR A 8 -17.29 -9.10 16.99
N ILE A 9 -17.90 -10.09 17.60
CA ILE A 9 -19.00 -10.88 16.95
C ILE A 9 -20.36 -10.81 17.65
N LEU A 10 -20.51 -10.07 18.73
CA LEU A 10 -21.77 -10.05 19.48
C LEU A 10 -22.34 -8.65 19.75
N PHE A 11 -22.22 -7.70 18.84
CA PHE A 11 -22.90 -6.41 19.05
C PHE A 11 -23.46 -5.82 17.77
N LEU A 12 -24.67 -6.23 17.47
CA LEU A 12 -25.61 -5.41 16.71
C LEU A 12 -26.99 -5.55 17.36
N SER A 13 -27.17 -4.94 18.53
CA SER A 13 -28.45 -4.38 18.93
C SER A 13 -28.37 -3.63 20.27
N LEU A 14 -28.59 -2.33 20.19
CA LEU A 14 -29.12 -1.46 21.23
C LEU A 14 -28.21 -1.04 22.40
N ILE A 15 -27.54 0.05 22.21
CA ILE A 15 -26.98 0.92 23.25
C ILE A 15 -27.83 2.17 23.38
N SER A 16 -28.27 2.55 24.61
CA SER A 16 -28.23 3.96 25.07
C SER A 16 -28.63 4.16 26.53
N LEU A 17 -27.75 4.69 27.30
CA LEU A 17 -27.66 5.84 28.23
C LEU A 17 -28.43 5.85 29.57
N ALA A 18 -27.71 6.22 30.62
CA ALA A 18 -27.91 6.11 32.07
C ALA A 18 -28.27 7.38 32.87
N GLN A 19 -28.81 7.23 34.07
CA GLN A 19 -28.52 8.01 35.29
C GLN A 19 -29.15 7.41 36.57
N ASP A 20 -28.60 7.75 37.76
CA ASP A 20 -28.82 7.06 39.04
C ASP A 20 -30.20 7.32 39.71
N HIS A 21 -30.89 6.28 40.12
CA HIS A 21 -32.06 6.37 40.99
C HIS A 21 -31.89 5.54 42.28
N PRO A 22 -32.50 5.97 43.43
CA PRO A 22 -32.28 5.36 44.75
C PRO A 22 -32.92 3.96 44.84
N PHE A 23 -32.20 3.04 45.48
CA PHE A 23 -32.60 1.66 45.71
C PHE A 23 -33.70 1.54 46.78
N TYR A 24 -34.71 0.70 46.54
CA TYR A 24 -35.66 0.26 47.53
C TYR A 24 -35.54 -1.24 47.76
N SER A 25 -35.44 -1.67 49.03
CA SER A 25 -35.47 -3.10 49.40
C SER A 25 -36.91 -3.62 49.40
N VAL A 26 -37.17 -4.71 48.66
CA VAL A 26 -38.50 -5.38 48.62
C VAL A 26 -38.95 -5.89 50.00
N ASN A 27 -38.03 -6.04 50.95
CA ASN A 27 -38.31 -6.49 52.32
C ASN A 27 -38.47 -5.33 53.33
N ASP A 28 -38.61 -4.07 52.89
CA ASP A 28 -38.86 -2.95 53.78
C ASP A 28 -40.24 -3.15 54.47
N PRO A 29 -40.28 -3.12 55.83
CA PRO A 29 -41.53 -3.27 56.57
C PRO A 29 -42.59 -2.25 56.22
N LYS A 30 -42.19 -1.04 55.80
CA LYS A 30 -43.11 0.03 55.38
C LYS A 30 -43.81 -0.25 54.08
N ILE A 31 -43.23 -1.06 53.19
CA ILE A 31 -43.89 -1.52 51.95
C ILE A 31 -45.01 -2.48 52.27
N LYS A 32 -44.82 -3.42 53.21
CA LYS A 32 -45.85 -4.38 53.65
C LYS A 32 -47.06 -3.72 54.33
N GLU A 33 -46.88 -2.64 55.04
CA GLU A 33 -47.95 -1.89 55.72
C GLU A 33 -48.84 -1.11 54.72
N ASN A 34 -48.30 -0.66 53.62
CA ASN A 34 -49.01 0.11 52.58
C ASN A 34 -49.81 -0.76 51.59
N LEU A 35 -49.52 -2.05 51.45
CA LEU A 35 -50.18 -2.96 50.48
C LEU A 35 -51.71 -3.06 50.63
N ASN A 36 -52.22 -2.78 51.86
CA ASN A 36 -53.67 -2.84 52.13
C ASN A 36 -54.42 -1.52 51.87
N LYS A 37 -53.73 -0.47 51.41
CA LYS A 37 -54.28 0.89 51.25
C LYS A 37 -54.21 1.43 49.82
N VAL A 38 -53.63 0.70 48.86
CA VAL A 38 -53.43 1.18 47.48
C VAL A 38 -54.67 0.93 46.65
N ASP A 39 -55.21 1.96 46.00
CA ASP A 39 -56.27 1.80 45.02
C ASP A 39 -55.68 1.01 43.80
N PRO A 40 -56.28 -0.12 43.39
CA PRO A 40 -55.82 -0.85 42.21
C PRO A 40 -55.71 0.00 40.95
N LYS A 41 -56.48 1.08 40.84
CA LYS A 41 -56.38 2.05 39.72
C LYS A 41 -55.08 2.84 39.73
N ASP A 42 -54.56 3.20 40.89
CA ASP A 42 -53.30 3.93 41.00
C ASP A 42 -52.10 3.08 40.57
N TYR A 43 -52.08 1.81 40.96
CA TYR A 43 -51.05 0.87 40.51
C TYR A 43 -51.10 0.66 38.99
N GLN A 44 -52.29 0.44 38.41
CA GLN A 44 -52.46 0.23 36.98
C GLN A 44 -52.06 1.46 36.17
N ASN A 45 -52.40 2.65 36.65
CA ASN A 45 -51.99 3.91 36.02
C ASN A 45 -50.45 4.12 36.06
N ALA A 46 -49.82 3.78 37.17
CA ALA A 46 -48.36 3.86 37.28
C ALA A 46 -47.68 2.87 36.33
N LEU A 47 -48.13 1.62 36.29
CA LEU A 47 -47.60 0.59 35.38
C LEU A 47 -47.75 0.99 33.93
N PHE A 48 -48.94 1.47 33.54
CA PHE A 48 -49.20 1.93 32.18
C PHE A 48 -48.30 3.11 31.79
N ASN A 49 -48.11 4.08 32.68
CA ASN A 49 -47.22 5.23 32.41
C ASN A 49 -45.76 4.77 32.34
N GLY A 50 -45.31 3.87 33.18
CA GLY A 50 -43.97 3.28 33.10
C GLY A 50 -43.69 2.64 31.73
N LEU A 51 -44.60 1.78 31.28
CA LEU A 51 -44.52 1.13 29.96
C LEU A 51 -44.58 2.16 28.81
N ARG A 52 -45.48 3.16 28.95
CA ARG A 52 -45.59 4.26 27.94
C ARG A 52 -44.28 5.04 27.80
N TYR A 53 -43.68 5.46 28.93
CA TYR A 53 -42.42 6.22 28.87
C TYR A 53 -41.23 5.36 28.38
N LYS A 54 -41.22 4.05 28.70
CA LYS A 54 -40.28 3.10 28.10
C LYS A 54 -40.39 3.11 26.56
N ILE A 55 -41.62 3.02 26.01
CA ILE A 55 -41.85 3.04 24.56
C ILE A 55 -41.48 4.41 23.94
N LEU A 56 -41.73 5.50 24.67
CA LEU A 56 -41.39 6.86 24.25
C LEU A 56 -39.87 7.15 24.30
N GLY A 57 -39.07 6.23 24.80
CA GLY A 57 -37.61 6.41 24.92
C GLY A 57 -37.17 7.35 26.06
N ASP A 58 -38.00 7.49 27.12
CA ASP A 58 -37.67 8.21 28.34
C ASP A 58 -37.49 7.20 29.51
N PRO A 59 -36.33 6.53 29.60
CA PRO A 59 -36.08 5.48 30.56
C PRO A 59 -36.09 5.99 32.02
N ASP A 60 -35.77 7.27 32.23
CA ASP A 60 -35.72 7.84 33.58
C ASP A 60 -37.13 7.98 34.17
N LYS A 61 -38.04 8.55 33.40
CA LYS A 61 -39.45 8.60 33.82
C LYS A 61 -40.08 7.22 33.90
N ALA A 62 -39.71 6.30 33.02
CA ALA A 62 -40.19 4.93 33.12
C ALA A 62 -39.77 4.28 34.44
N LEU A 63 -38.50 4.46 34.86
CA LEU A 63 -37.99 3.96 36.12
C LEU A 63 -38.66 4.59 37.35
N GLU A 64 -39.00 5.89 37.29
CA GLU A 64 -39.80 6.54 38.35
C GLU A 64 -41.13 5.86 38.55
N TYR A 65 -41.89 5.65 37.48
CA TYR A 65 -43.20 4.99 37.55
C TYR A 65 -43.08 3.51 37.96
N PHE A 66 -42.08 2.75 37.51
CA PHE A 66 -41.87 1.38 37.96
C PHE A 66 -41.47 1.34 39.44
N SER A 67 -40.69 2.31 39.91
CA SER A 67 -40.38 2.46 41.34
C SER A 67 -41.64 2.71 42.16
N ASP A 68 -42.55 3.55 41.67
CA ASP A 68 -43.87 3.74 42.32
C ASP A 68 -44.68 2.45 42.38
N CYS A 69 -44.70 1.69 41.29
CA CYS A 69 -45.35 0.36 41.27
C CYS A 69 -44.79 -0.59 42.35
N ILE A 70 -43.44 -0.68 42.42
CA ILE A 70 -42.74 -1.53 43.41
C ILE A 70 -43.03 -1.08 44.84
N ARG A 71 -43.11 0.24 45.06
CA ARG A 71 -43.45 0.81 46.37
C ARG A 71 -44.90 0.51 46.75
N MET A 72 -45.83 0.54 45.78
CA MET A 72 -47.26 0.25 46.00
C MET A 72 -47.51 -1.25 46.24
N ASN A 73 -46.87 -2.11 45.42
CA ASN A 73 -46.98 -3.55 45.52
C ASN A 73 -45.67 -4.27 45.17
N GLY A 74 -44.88 -4.55 46.19
CA GLY A 74 -43.58 -5.21 46.02
C GLY A 74 -43.64 -6.71 45.71
N ASN A 75 -44.87 -7.31 45.57
CA ASN A 75 -45.05 -8.71 45.20
C ASN A 75 -45.36 -8.91 43.72
N GLU A 76 -45.37 -7.85 42.95
CA GLU A 76 -45.57 -7.92 41.51
C GLU A 76 -44.22 -7.90 40.76
N PRO A 77 -43.85 -8.93 40.03
CA PRO A 77 -42.51 -9.03 39.44
C PRO A 77 -42.32 -8.19 38.17
N VAL A 78 -43.42 -7.82 37.47
CA VAL A 78 -43.31 -7.11 36.17
C VAL A 78 -42.59 -5.76 36.26
N PRO A 79 -42.90 -4.85 37.23
CA PRO A 79 -42.16 -3.61 37.35
C PRO A 79 -40.67 -3.80 37.66
N MET A 80 -40.32 -4.88 38.39
CA MET A 80 -38.91 -5.22 38.65
C MET A 80 -38.21 -5.70 37.39
N TYR A 81 -38.86 -6.57 36.63
CA TYR A 81 -38.35 -7.05 35.34
C TYR A 81 -38.13 -5.89 34.35
N GLU A 82 -39.11 -5.00 34.23
CA GLU A 82 -39.01 -3.84 33.36
C GLU A 82 -37.89 -2.86 33.80
N SER A 83 -37.77 -2.65 35.11
CA SER A 83 -36.66 -1.89 35.68
C SER A 83 -35.30 -2.52 35.37
N ALA A 84 -35.21 -3.84 35.51
CA ALA A 84 -33.99 -4.59 35.21
C ALA A 84 -33.57 -4.43 33.75
N ILE A 85 -34.52 -4.52 32.80
CA ILE A 85 -34.26 -4.26 31.37
C ILE A 85 -33.70 -2.85 31.16
N LEU A 86 -34.31 -1.85 31.77
CA LEU A 86 -33.87 -0.46 31.62
C LEU A 86 -32.47 -0.24 32.18
N TYR A 87 -32.17 -0.76 33.36
CA TYR A 87 -30.84 -0.69 33.96
C TYR A 87 -29.80 -1.49 33.18
N PHE A 88 -30.18 -2.67 32.65
CA PHE A 88 -29.31 -3.45 31.79
C PHE A 88 -28.91 -2.68 30.52
N ASN A 89 -29.89 -2.09 29.84
CA ASN A 89 -29.69 -1.29 28.65
C ASN A 89 -28.85 -0.02 28.91
N LYS A 90 -28.89 0.49 30.16
CA LYS A 90 -28.05 1.59 30.62
C LYS A 90 -26.63 1.16 31.01
N GLY A 91 -26.28 -0.11 30.95
CA GLY A 91 -25.01 -0.65 31.43
C GLY A 91 -24.85 -0.64 32.95
N GLN A 92 -25.93 -0.38 33.69
CA GLN A 92 -25.96 -0.40 35.16
C GLN A 92 -26.24 -1.82 35.66
N LEU A 93 -25.26 -2.70 35.43
CA LEU A 93 -25.44 -4.15 35.61
C LEU A 93 -25.76 -4.57 37.06
N ASN A 94 -25.23 -3.85 38.06
CA ASN A 94 -25.52 -4.15 39.46
C ASN A 94 -26.98 -3.85 39.82
N GLN A 95 -27.53 -2.74 39.31
CA GLN A 95 -28.97 -2.41 39.49
C GLN A 95 -29.84 -3.39 38.71
N ALA A 96 -29.50 -3.70 37.46
CA ALA A 96 -30.19 -4.69 36.67
C ALA A 96 -30.25 -6.03 37.41
N GLN A 97 -29.11 -6.49 37.96
CA GLN A 97 -29.03 -7.74 38.73
C GLN A 97 -29.96 -7.73 39.96
N PHE A 98 -29.94 -6.64 40.72
CA PHE A 98 -30.81 -6.53 41.91
C PHE A 98 -32.28 -6.69 41.57
N PHE A 99 -32.76 -5.98 40.56
CA PHE A 99 -34.15 -6.03 40.17
C PHE A 99 -34.55 -7.38 39.53
N ILE A 100 -33.71 -7.96 38.69
CA ILE A 100 -34.04 -9.23 38.05
C ILE A 100 -33.96 -10.42 39.04
N GLU A 101 -33.00 -10.40 39.98
CA GLU A 101 -32.97 -11.40 41.06
C GLU A 101 -34.25 -11.33 41.88
N SER A 102 -34.76 -10.13 42.19
CA SER A 102 -36.00 -9.92 42.91
C SER A 102 -37.23 -10.44 42.13
N ALA A 103 -37.30 -10.15 40.83
CA ALA A 103 -38.38 -10.69 39.98
C ALA A 103 -38.35 -12.23 39.89
N CYS A 104 -37.17 -12.83 39.76
CA CYS A 104 -36.98 -14.28 39.73
C CYS A 104 -37.31 -14.96 41.09
N GLN A 105 -37.18 -14.27 42.22
CA GLN A 105 -37.62 -14.80 43.52
C GLN A 105 -39.15 -14.92 43.60
N LEU A 106 -39.87 -13.99 42.95
CA LEU A 106 -41.33 -14.01 42.92
C LEU A 106 -41.88 -15.03 41.90
N GLU A 107 -41.26 -15.15 40.76
CA GLU A 107 -41.62 -16.09 39.70
C GLU A 107 -40.40 -16.89 39.20
N PRO A 108 -39.96 -17.94 39.93
CA PRO A 108 -38.75 -18.70 39.60
C PRO A 108 -38.78 -19.44 38.26
N GLU A 109 -39.96 -19.82 37.79
CA GLU A 109 -40.17 -20.59 36.56
C GLU A 109 -40.39 -19.70 35.32
N ASN A 110 -40.41 -18.38 35.48
CA ASN A 110 -40.61 -17.48 34.36
C ASN A 110 -39.34 -17.42 33.48
N LYS A 111 -39.43 -18.02 32.30
CA LYS A 111 -38.29 -18.15 31.39
C LYS A 111 -37.69 -16.79 30.96
N TRP A 112 -38.52 -15.77 30.83
CA TRP A 112 -38.06 -14.43 30.43
C TRP A 112 -37.23 -13.75 31.53
N PHE A 113 -37.66 -13.94 32.80
CA PHE A 113 -36.91 -13.44 33.94
C PHE A 113 -35.60 -14.20 34.11
N GLN A 114 -35.63 -15.52 33.98
CA GLN A 114 -34.44 -16.37 34.06
C GLN A 114 -33.47 -16.09 32.94
N GLN A 115 -33.95 -15.78 31.73
CA GLN A 115 -33.10 -15.40 30.61
C GLN A 115 -32.38 -14.06 30.89
N LEU A 116 -33.12 -13.01 31.29
CA LEU A 116 -32.51 -11.72 31.63
C LEU A 116 -31.51 -11.85 32.79
N LEU A 117 -31.85 -12.68 33.80
CA LEU A 117 -30.94 -12.95 34.92
C LEU A 117 -29.65 -13.62 34.45
N ALA A 118 -29.77 -14.65 33.60
CA ALA A 118 -28.60 -15.36 33.05
C ALA A 118 -27.70 -14.44 32.25
N THR A 119 -28.29 -13.61 31.36
CA THR A 119 -27.56 -12.63 30.58
C THR A 119 -26.93 -11.53 31.46
N THR A 120 -27.68 -11.07 32.49
CA THR A 120 -27.15 -10.08 33.44
C THR A 120 -25.94 -10.63 34.21
N TYR A 121 -25.98 -11.89 34.63
CA TYR A 121 -24.82 -12.54 35.27
C TYR A 121 -23.63 -12.64 34.32
N LEU A 122 -23.89 -12.96 33.04
CA LEU A 122 -22.87 -13.07 32.03
C LEU A 122 -22.14 -11.74 31.82
N GLU A 123 -22.91 -10.68 31.57
CA GLU A 123 -22.39 -9.33 31.36
C GLU A 123 -21.70 -8.75 32.61
N ASN A 124 -22.20 -9.12 33.80
CA ASN A 124 -21.60 -8.68 35.07
C ASN A 124 -20.38 -9.54 35.51
N GLY A 125 -19.87 -10.41 34.63
CA GLY A 125 -18.68 -11.23 34.88
C GLY A 125 -18.90 -12.39 35.87
N GLN A 126 -20.14 -12.67 36.25
CA GLN A 126 -20.49 -13.77 37.18
C GLN A 126 -20.71 -15.08 36.43
N TYR A 127 -19.71 -15.50 35.64
CA TYR A 127 -19.82 -16.58 34.66
C TYR A 127 -20.35 -17.91 35.25
N SER A 128 -19.93 -18.27 36.46
CA SER A 128 -20.43 -19.52 37.13
C SER A 128 -21.94 -19.49 37.40
N LYS A 129 -22.49 -18.32 37.75
CA LYS A 129 -23.92 -18.14 37.94
C LYS A 129 -24.65 -18.14 36.59
N ALA A 130 -24.11 -17.45 35.60
CA ALA A 130 -24.63 -17.45 34.22
C ALA A 130 -24.74 -18.88 33.66
N ILE A 131 -23.68 -19.69 33.78
CA ILE A 131 -23.67 -21.11 33.39
C ILE A 131 -24.81 -21.89 34.07
N THR A 132 -25.00 -21.67 35.37
CA THR A 132 -26.06 -22.37 36.12
C THR A 132 -27.45 -21.97 35.62
N SER A 133 -27.67 -20.69 35.35
CA SER A 133 -28.95 -20.16 34.88
C SER A 133 -29.26 -20.59 33.44
N PHE A 134 -28.29 -20.51 32.51
CA PHE A 134 -28.51 -21.01 31.15
C PHE A 134 -28.76 -22.52 31.10
N LYS A 135 -28.12 -23.32 31.96
CA LYS A 135 -28.43 -24.75 32.07
C LYS A 135 -29.87 -25.02 32.49
N LYS A 136 -30.42 -24.21 33.42
CA LYS A 136 -31.84 -24.33 33.80
C LYS A 136 -32.76 -23.97 32.64
N LEU A 137 -32.43 -22.92 31.88
CA LEU A 137 -33.19 -22.54 30.70
C LEU A 137 -33.21 -23.64 29.64
N LEU A 138 -32.09 -24.31 29.40
CA LEU A 138 -31.97 -25.42 28.46
C LEU A 138 -32.68 -26.72 28.93
N ILE A 139 -33.07 -26.84 30.22
CA ILE A 139 -33.99 -27.89 30.68
C ILE A 139 -35.41 -27.57 30.21
N ILE A 140 -35.78 -26.28 30.16
CA ILE A 140 -37.13 -25.85 29.73
C ILE A 140 -37.26 -25.97 28.20
N ASP A 141 -36.27 -25.50 27.47
CA ASP A 141 -36.21 -25.58 25.99
C ASP A 141 -34.82 -26.04 25.51
N PRO A 142 -34.64 -27.39 25.36
CA PRO A 142 -33.36 -27.96 24.95
C PRO A 142 -32.92 -27.64 23.51
N LYS A 143 -33.80 -27.07 22.67
CA LYS A 143 -33.52 -26.76 21.27
C LYS A 143 -33.20 -25.27 21.04
N ASN A 144 -33.24 -24.46 22.07
CA ASN A 144 -33.00 -23.04 21.94
C ASN A 144 -31.54 -22.76 21.63
N GLU A 145 -31.29 -22.34 20.39
CA GLU A 145 -29.94 -22.08 19.87
C GLU A 145 -29.25 -20.94 20.62
N ASP A 146 -29.96 -19.84 20.86
CA ASP A 146 -29.41 -18.66 21.53
C ASP A 146 -28.86 -18.99 22.91
N TRP A 147 -29.62 -19.79 23.68
CA TRP A 147 -29.19 -20.19 25.01
C TRP A 147 -28.00 -21.15 25.01
N HIS A 148 -27.83 -21.97 23.95
CA HIS A 148 -26.63 -22.79 23.79
C HIS A 148 -25.43 -21.92 23.48
N PHE A 149 -25.55 -20.92 22.59
CA PHE A 149 -24.48 -20.00 22.27
C PHE A 149 -24.07 -19.16 23.49
N GLU A 150 -25.03 -18.65 24.24
CA GLU A 150 -24.78 -17.91 25.48
C GLU A 150 -24.12 -18.79 26.56
N LEU A 151 -24.58 -20.04 26.73
CA LEU A 151 -23.94 -20.99 27.64
C LEU A 151 -22.50 -21.31 27.22
N ALA A 152 -22.25 -21.52 25.94
CA ALA A 152 -20.91 -21.75 25.42
C ALA A 152 -20.00 -20.52 25.65
N SER A 153 -20.54 -19.33 25.43
CA SER A 153 -19.85 -18.06 25.70
C SER A 153 -19.50 -17.93 27.19
N ALA A 154 -20.46 -18.22 28.08
CA ALA A 154 -20.23 -18.23 29.52
C ALA A 154 -19.12 -19.21 29.93
N TYR A 155 -19.09 -20.40 29.31
CA TYR A 155 -18.01 -21.35 29.55
C TYR A 155 -16.64 -20.85 29.03
N LEU A 156 -16.59 -20.22 27.87
CA LEU A 156 -15.34 -19.66 27.30
C LEU A 156 -14.79 -18.56 28.21
N LEU A 157 -15.65 -17.63 28.62
CA LEU A 157 -15.27 -16.54 29.53
C LEU A 157 -14.82 -17.05 30.89
N ASN A 158 -15.36 -18.21 31.32
CA ASN A 158 -14.95 -18.89 32.56
C ASN A 158 -13.73 -19.81 32.36
N ASN A 159 -13.00 -19.71 31.27
CA ASN A 159 -11.83 -20.54 30.91
C ASN A 159 -12.12 -22.06 30.84
N GLN A 160 -13.35 -22.45 30.48
CA GLN A 160 -13.80 -23.83 30.40
C GLN A 160 -14.09 -24.25 28.94
N ALA A 161 -13.17 -23.99 28.02
CA ALA A 161 -13.35 -24.17 26.58
C ALA A 161 -13.87 -25.57 26.17
N ARG A 162 -13.41 -26.64 26.83
CA ARG A 162 -13.92 -28.01 26.56
C ARG A 162 -15.38 -28.21 26.90
N ASN A 163 -15.91 -27.46 27.88
CA ASN A 163 -17.33 -27.50 28.20
C ASN A 163 -18.15 -26.72 27.17
N ALA A 164 -17.61 -25.62 26.60
CA ALA A 164 -18.24 -24.90 25.49
C ALA A 164 -18.41 -25.82 24.27
N ILE A 165 -17.40 -26.62 23.92
CA ILE A 165 -17.48 -27.60 22.83
C ILE A 165 -18.62 -28.59 23.10
N LYS A 166 -18.74 -29.14 24.33
CA LYS A 166 -19.83 -30.07 24.69
C LYS A 166 -21.21 -29.43 24.54
N VAL A 167 -21.34 -28.14 24.84
CA VAL A 167 -22.60 -27.42 24.64
C VAL A 167 -23.00 -27.39 23.17
N TYR A 168 -22.02 -27.14 22.27
CA TYR A 168 -22.27 -27.21 20.84
C TYR A 168 -22.51 -28.63 20.33
N ASP A 169 -21.85 -29.65 20.89
CA ASP A 169 -22.13 -31.06 20.59
C ASP A 169 -23.56 -31.48 21.05
N ASP A 170 -24.05 -30.90 22.14
CA ASP A 170 -25.42 -31.14 22.59
C ASP A 170 -26.43 -30.44 21.69
N LEU A 171 -26.18 -29.21 21.26
CA LEU A 171 -27.03 -28.50 20.29
C LEU A 171 -27.10 -29.27 18.95
N GLU A 172 -25.97 -29.73 18.44
CA GLU A 172 -25.87 -30.50 17.19
C GLU A 172 -26.78 -31.75 17.20
N LYS A 173 -26.98 -32.41 18.36
CA LYS A 173 -27.90 -33.55 18.50
C LYS A 173 -29.38 -33.17 18.30
N TYR A 174 -29.74 -31.90 18.58
CA TYR A 174 -31.12 -31.44 18.50
C TYR A 174 -31.51 -30.87 17.15
N ILE A 175 -30.58 -30.13 16.53
CA ILE A 175 -30.86 -29.40 15.29
C ILE A 175 -30.11 -29.94 14.09
N GLY A 176 -29.17 -30.88 14.29
CA GLY A 176 -28.27 -31.40 13.26
C GLY A 176 -27.01 -30.56 13.08
N PRO A 177 -26.06 -31.09 12.33
CA PRO A 177 -24.83 -30.36 12.01
C PRO A 177 -25.10 -29.24 11.00
N TYR A 178 -24.47 -28.09 11.19
CA TYR A 178 -24.42 -26.98 10.21
C TYR A 178 -23.16 -26.12 10.39
N ASP A 179 -22.82 -25.36 9.37
CA ASP A 179 -21.55 -24.65 9.21
C ASP A 179 -21.10 -23.89 10.46
N MET A 180 -21.98 -23.10 11.05
CA MET A 180 -21.65 -22.28 12.21
C MET A 180 -21.15 -23.10 13.40
N LEU A 181 -21.74 -24.28 13.65
CA LEU A 181 -21.31 -25.14 14.76
C LEU A 181 -19.92 -25.71 14.52
N PHE A 182 -19.63 -26.15 13.29
CA PHE A 182 -18.30 -26.63 12.93
C PHE A 182 -17.24 -25.52 13.08
N GLN A 183 -17.54 -24.33 12.61
CA GLN A 183 -16.64 -23.19 12.72
C GLN A 183 -16.40 -22.78 14.17
N GLN A 184 -17.41 -22.69 15.01
CA GLN A 184 -17.25 -22.36 16.43
C GLN A 184 -16.42 -23.41 17.17
N LYS A 185 -16.71 -24.69 16.97
CA LYS A 185 -15.95 -25.78 17.62
C LYS A 185 -14.51 -25.83 17.13
N LYS A 186 -14.27 -25.67 15.81
CA LYS A 186 -12.94 -25.55 15.22
C LYS A 186 -12.13 -24.40 15.86
N ARG A 187 -12.74 -23.20 15.95
CA ARG A 187 -12.09 -22.03 16.55
C ARG A 187 -11.65 -22.31 18.00
N ILE A 188 -12.52 -22.91 18.80
CA ILE A 188 -12.20 -23.24 20.18
C ILE A 188 -11.05 -24.26 20.24
N TYR A 189 -11.06 -25.31 19.39
CA TYR A 189 -9.98 -26.29 19.34
C TYR A 189 -8.64 -25.64 18.98
N ILE A 190 -8.63 -24.66 18.07
CA ILE A 190 -7.43 -23.91 17.70
C ILE A 190 -6.93 -23.05 18.88
N GLU A 191 -7.83 -22.35 19.57
CA GLU A 191 -7.50 -21.49 20.71
C GLU A 191 -6.87 -22.28 21.87
N ILE A 192 -7.34 -23.51 22.14
CA ILE A 192 -6.76 -24.38 23.16
C ILE A 192 -5.56 -25.20 22.67
N GLY A 193 -5.13 -25.02 21.42
CA GLY A 193 -3.98 -25.72 20.84
C GLY A 193 -4.23 -27.18 20.43
N ASP A 194 -5.48 -27.64 20.45
CA ASP A 194 -5.85 -29.01 20.03
C ASP A 194 -6.09 -29.08 18.51
N LYS A 195 -4.97 -29.08 17.75
CA LYS A 195 -5.02 -29.19 16.30
C LYS A 195 -5.76 -30.45 15.80
N ASN A 196 -5.62 -31.57 16.52
CA ASN A 196 -6.30 -32.78 16.13
C ASN A 196 -7.81 -32.71 16.38
N GLY A 197 -8.24 -31.99 17.40
CA GLY A 197 -9.65 -31.68 17.65
C GLY A 197 -10.23 -30.83 16.50
N ALA A 198 -9.54 -29.78 16.11
CA ALA A 198 -9.92 -28.94 14.97
C ALA A 198 -10.05 -29.75 13.67
N ILE A 199 -9.06 -30.60 13.37
CA ILE A 199 -9.11 -31.49 12.18
C ILE A 199 -10.33 -32.39 12.21
N ARG A 200 -10.58 -33.10 13.32
CA ARG A 200 -11.75 -34.00 13.43
C ARG A 200 -13.07 -33.28 13.23
N GLU A 201 -13.14 -32.05 13.68
CA GLU A 201 -14.36 -31.27 13.54
C GLU A 201 -14.59 -30.83 12.08
N VAL A 202 -13.54 -30.42 11.36
CA VAL A 202 -13.66 -30.07 9.94
C VAL A 202 -13.78 -31.34 9.06
N GLU A 203 -13.19 -32.47 9.45
CA GLU A 203 -13.47 -33.79 8.81
C GLU A 203 -14.97 -34.13 8.87
N LYS A 204 -15.65 -33.94 10.02
CA LYS A 204 -17.10 -34.11 10.14
C LYS A 204 -17.88 -33.13 9.26
N TRP A 205 -17.43 -31.88 9.17
CA TRP A 205 -18.05 -30.90 8.28
C TRP A 205 -17.99 -31.35 6.82
N VAL A 206 -16.80 -31.78 6.35
CA VAL A 206 -16.65 -32.35 4.99
C VAL A 206 -17.47 -33.63 4.80
N GLU A 207 -17.67 -34.45 5.84
CA GLU A 207 -18.55 -35.65 5.76
C GLU A 207 -20.01 -35.24 5.64
N ALA A 208 -20.45 -34.22 6.37
CA ALA A 208 -21.82 -33.71 6.30
C ALA A 208 -22.09 -32.99 4.97
N GLU A 209 -21.12 -32.26 4.47
CA GLU A 209 -21.21 -31.46 3.24
C GLU A 209 -20.03 -31.74 2.28
N PRO A 210 -20.03 -32.88 1.60
CA PRO A 210 -18.87 -33.29 0.78
C PRO A 210 -18.53 -32.39 -0.42
N ARG A 211 -19.43 -31.47 -0.78
CA ARG A 211 -19.28 -30.53 -1.89
C ARG A 211 -19.03 -29.09 -1.42
N ASN A 212 -18.87 -28.89 -0.12
CA ASN A 212 -18.55 -27.57 0.44
C ASN A 212 -17.07 -27.26 0.24
N LEU A 213 -16.79 -26.31 -0.67
CA LEU A 213 -15.42 -25.91 -1.01
C LEU A 213 -14.69 -25.21 0.15
N GLU A 214 -15.42 -24.47 0.99
CA GLU A 214 -14.86 -23.82 2.16
C GLU A 214 -14.35 -24.87 3.17
N ALA A 215 -15.18 -25.87 3.47
CA ALA A 215 -14.81 -26.96 4.36
C ALA A 215 -13.59 -27.75 3.86
N LEU A 216 -13.52 -28.03 2.53
CA LEU A 216 -12.38 -28.71 1.93
C LEU A 216 -11.10 -27.87 1.99
N ASN A 217 -11.18 -26.57 1.71
CA ASN A 217 -10.04 -25.68 1.78
C ASN A 217 -9.51 -25.56 3.22
N GLU A 218 -10.41 -25.38 4.20
CA GLU A 218 -10.05 -25.33 5.62
C GLU A 218 -9.43 -26.65 6.12
N LEU A 219 -9.99 -27.79 5.71
CA LEU A 219 -9.43 -29.09 6.07
C LEU A 219 -8.00 -29.26 5.51
N SER A 220 -7.79 -28.79 4.27
CA SER A 220 -6.49 -28.83 3.63
C SER A 220 -5.47 -27.98 4.39
N GLU A 221 -5.86 -26.76 4.79
CA GLU A 221 -5.00 -25.86 5.57
C GLU A 221 -4.64 -26.48 6.94
N LEU A 222 -5.61 -27.05 7.64
CA LEU A 222 -5.36 -27.72 8.92
C LEU A 222 -4.43 -28.94 8.77
N TYR A 223 -4.57 -29.71 7.69
CA TYR A 223 -3.64 -30.78 7.40
C TYR A 223 -2.22 -30.27 7.13
N LEU A 224 -2.07 -29.16 6.39
CA LEU A 224 -0.76 -28.53 6.14
C LEU A 224 -0.12 -28.06 7.45
N LEU A 225 -0.86 -27.31 8.28
CA LEU A 225 -0.40 -26.83 9.59
C LEU A 225 -0.05 -27.95 10.57
N SER A 226 -0.54 -29.17 10.30
CA SER A 226 -0.28 -30.37 11.11
C SER A 226 0.74 -31.32 10.48
N GLY A 227 1.37 -30.92 9.36
CA GLY A 227 2.37 -31.73 8.65
C GLY A 227 1.80 -32.94 7.90
N LYS A 228 0.48 -33.04 7.73
CA LYS A 228 -0.20 -34.15 7.04
C LYS A 228 -0.31 -33.91 5.55
N GLN A 229 0.81 -33.71 4.87
CA GLN A 229 0.87 -33.24 3.47
C GLN A 229 0.09 -34.11 2.50
N ALA A 230 0.19 -35.45 2.58
CA ALA A 230 -0.53 -36.35 1.68
C ALA A 230 -2.05 -36.19 1.77
N LYS A 231 -2.59 -36.00 2.99
CA LYS A 231 -4.01 -35.74 3.18
C LYS A 231 -4.42 -34.36 2.65
N ALA A 232 -3.58 -33.34 2.79
CA ALA A 232 -3.82 -32.02 2.24
C ALA A 232 -3.91 -32.07 0.73
N ILE A 233 -2.97 -32.73 0.03
CA ILE A 233 -3.01 -32.91 -1.43
C ILE A 233 -4.33 -33.57 -1.85
N GLN A 234 -4.68 -34.71 -1.25
CA GLN A 234 -5.90 -35.44 -1.59
C GLN A 234 -7.17 -34.59 -1.41
N THR A 235 -7.22 -33.77 -0.36
CA THR A 235 -8.36 -32.89 -0.11
C THR A 235 -8.44 -31.75 -1.11
N LEU A 236 -7.28 -31.17 -1.48
CA LEU A 236 -7.20 -30.13 -2.51
C LEU A 236 -7.54 -30.67 -3.91
N GLU A 237 -7.10 -31.88 -4.25
CA GLU A 237 -7.49 -32.54 -5.52
C GLU A 237 -9.00 -32.76 -5.58
N LYS A 238 -9.62 -33.22 -4.47
CA LYS A 238 -11.08 -33.32 -4.37
C LYS A 238 -11.78 -31.97 -4.53
N SER A 239 -11.22 -30.90 -3.98
CA SER A 239 -11.73 -29.54 -4.19
C SER A 239 -11.67 -29.12 -5.66
N LEU A 240 -10.61 -29.50 -6.38
CA LEU A 240 -10.45 -29.23 -7.82
C LEU A 240 -11.37 -30.08 -8.71
N GLU A 241 -11.75 -31.30 -8.28
CA GLU A 241 -12.78 -32.09 -8.95
C GLU A 241 -14.15 -31.41 -8.90
N LEU A 242 -14.45 -30.68 -7.81
CA LEU A 242 -15.70 -29.96 -7.65
C LEU A 242 -15.71 -28.62 -8.36
N LYS A 243 -14.61 -27.92 -8.32
CA LYS A 243 -14.37 -26.62 -8.97
C LYS A 243 -12.97 -26.63 -9.58
N SER A 244 -12.89 -26.93 -10.87
CA SER A 244 -11.62 -27.05 -11.61
C SER A 244 -10.81 -25.73 -11.65
N ASP A 245 -11.44 -24.60 -11.37
CA ASP A 245 -10.84 -23.27 -11.28
C ASP A 245 -10.88 -22.75 -9.83
N ASN A 246 -10.46 -23.56 -8.86
CA ASN A 246 -10.34 -23.15 -7.46
C ASN A 246 -8.95 -22.52 -7.21
N ALA A 247 -8.88 -21.20 -7.26
CA ALA A 247 -7.64 -20.44 -7.07
C ALA A 247 -6.98 -20.69 -5.70
N SER A 248 -7.76 -20.86 -4.63
CA SER A 248 -7.23 -21.18 -3.29
C SER A 248 -6.53 -22.53 -3.28
N ALA A 249 -7.12 -23.54 -3.94
CA ALA A 249 -6.50 -24.85 -4.05
C ALA A 249 -5.20 -24.80 -4.86
N PHE A 250 -5.14 -24.03 -5.94
CA PHE A 250 -3.93 -23.86 -6.73
C PHE A 250 -2.80 -23.21 -5.92
N ILE A 251 -3.10 -22.16 -5.14
CA ILE A 251 -2.09 -21.51 -4.28
C ILE A 251 -1.57 -22.49 -3.23
N MET A 252 -2.46 -23.21 -2.54
CA MET A 252 -2.07 -24.16 -1.51
C MET A 252 -1.23 -25.30 -2.07
N LEU A 253 -1.57 -25.83 -3.25
CA LEU A 253 -0.77 -26.85 -3.94
C LEU A 253 0.59 -26.30 -4.39
N SER A 254 0.63 -25.08 -4.90
CA SER A 254 1.88 -24.42 -5.26
C SER A 254 2.82 -24.30 -4.05
N ASP A 255 2.32 -23.81 -2.91
CA ASP A 255 3.11 -23.68 -1.68
C ASP A 255 3.57 -25.03 -1.15
N LEU A 256 2.71 -26.03 -1.20
CA LEU A 256 3.03 -27.39 -0.75
C LEU A 256 4.15 -28.01 -1.59
N TYR A 257 4.07 -27.94 -2.92
CA TYR A 257 5.10 -28.44 -3.81
C TYR A 257 6.41 -27.64 -3.69
N ARG A 258 6.32 -26.33 -3.44
CA ARG A 258 7.51 -25.51 -3.14
C ARG A 258 8.23 -25.97 -1.88
N ASN A 259 7.48 -26.21 -0.80
CA ASN A 259 8.03 -26.73 0.45
C ASN A 259 8.65 -28.11 0.31
N ASN A 260 8.13 -28.92 -0.58
CA ASN A 260 8.68 -30.24 -0.95
C ASN A 260 9.86 -30.14 -1.93
N LYS A 261 10.26 -28.94 -2.36
CA LYS A 261 11.31 -28.71 -3.37
C LYS A 261 10.97 -29.23 -4.77
N GLU A 262 9.70 -29.46 -5.05
CA GLU A 262 9.18 -29.82 -6.37
C GLU A 262 8.82 -28.54 -7.15
N LEU A 263 9.84 -27.73 -7.48
CA LEU A 263 9.68 -26.37 -7.96
C LEU A 263 8.90 -26.25 -9.27
N ASP A 264 9.01 -27.25 -10.16
CA ASP A 264 8.30 -27.22 -11.45
C ASP A 264 6.79 -27.43 -11.25
N LYS A 265 6.41 -28.38 -10.40
CA LYS A 265 5.00 -28.56 -10.05
C LYS A 265 4.43 -27.34 -9.30
N SER A 266 5.21 -26.77 -8.40
CA SER A 266 4.85 -25.53 -7.72
C SER A 266 4.54 -24.44 -8.74
N PHE A 267 5.42 -24.24 -9.71
CA PHE A 267 5.23 -23.24 -10.75
C PHE A 267 4.03 -23.54 -11.66
N ASP A 268 3.78 -24.80 -12.00
CA ASP A 268 2.59 -25.19 -12.78
C ASP A 268 1.28 -24.81 -12.06
N TYR A 269 1.22 -25.01 -10.75
CA TYR A 269 0.06 -24.58 -9.96
C TYR A 269 -0.01 -23.05 -9.80
N THR A 270 1.14 -22.37 -9.72
CA THR A 270 1.19 -20.90 -9.75
C THR A 270 0.61 -20.35 -11.06
N LYS A 271 0.98 -20.92 -12.21
CA LYS A 271 0.41 -20.53 -13.51
C LYS A 271 -1.11 -20.71 -13.55
N LYS A 272 -1.63 -21.83 -13.04
CA LYS A 272 -3.08 -22.08 -12.94
C LYS A 272 -3.76 -21.03 -12.04
N ALA A 273 -3.16 -20.69 -10.92
CA ALA A 273 -3.68 -19.63 -10.03
C ALA A 273 -3.72 -18.26 -10.73
N PHE A 274 -2.69 -17.94 -11.53
CA PHE A 274 -2.65 -16.70 -12.30
C PHE A 274 -3.67 -16.66 -13.43
N GLY A 275 -3.97 -17.81 -14.05
CA GLY A 275 -5.02 -17.93 -15.08
C GLY A 275 -6.44 -17.94 -14.52
N SER A 276 -6.63 -18.11 -13.20
CA SER A 276 -7.95 -18.11 -12.58
C SER A 276 -8.49 -16.68 -12.38
N LEU A 277 -9.75 -16.45 -12.75
CA LEU A 277 -10.46 -15.20 -12.46
C LEU A 277 -10.89 -15.08 -10.99
N ASP A 278 -10.94 -16.18 -10.25
CA ASP A 278 -11.25 -16.17 -8.81
C ASP A 278 -10.12 -15.52 -7.98
N LEU A 279 -8.90 -15.50 -8.49
CA LEU A 279 -7.80 -14.80 -7.86
C LEU A 279 -7.76 -13.35 -8.35
N GLY A 280 -8.07 -12.43 -7.45
CA GLY A 280 -8.06 -11.00 -7.77
C GLY A 280 -6.69 -10.51 -8.25
N VAL A 281 -6.69 -9.58 -9.20
CA VAL A 281 -5.50 -8.99 -9.80
C VAL A 281 -4.50 -8.48 -8.77
N ASP A 282 -4.96 -7.86 -7.68
CA ASP A 282 -4.07 -7.32 -6.63
C ASP A 282 -3.27 -8.39 -5.89
N VAL A 283 -3.82 -9.60 -5.75
CA VAL A 283 -3.09 -10.73 -5.15
C VAL A 283 -1.98 -11.21 -6.10
N LYS A 284 -2.29 -11.35 -7.39
CA LYS A 284 -1.33 -11.71 -8.43
C LYS A 284 -0.20 -10.68 -8.54
N MET A 285 -0.54 -9.39 -8.50
CA MET A 285 0.43 -8.29 -8.49
C MET A 285 1.39 -8.37 -7.30
N ARG A 286 0.87 -8.59 -6.08
CA ARG A 286 1.74 -8.75 -4.90
C ARG A 286 2.70 -9.94 -5.03
N LEU A 287 2.26 -11.04 -5.61
CA LEU A 287 3.13 -12.18 -5.88
C LEU A 287 4.26 -11.81 -6.86
N LEU A 288 3.96 -11.13 -7.96
CA LEU A 288 4.96 -10.66 -8.91
C LEU A 288 5.94 -9.66 -8.29
N LEU A 289 5.47 -8.74 -7.45
CA LEU A 289 6.35 -7.81 -6.73
C LEU A 289 7.35 -8.54 -5.81
N THR A 290 6.98 -9.69 -5.23
CA THR A 290 7.95 -10.49 -4.45
C THR A 290 9.02 -11.15 -5.33
N TYR A 291 8.73 -11.38 -6.62
CA TYR A 291 9.72 -11.88 -7.57
C TYR A 291 10.64 -10.77 -8.07
N TYR A 292 10.18 -9.51 -8.12
CA TYR A 292 10.88 -8.40 -8.76
C TYR A 292 12.31 -8.24 -8.26
N ASP A 293 12.53 -8.18 -6.95
CA ASP A 293 13.85 -8.01 -6.34
C ASP A 293 14.76 -9.25 -6.53
N TRP A 294 14.18 -10.45 -6.64
CA TRP A 294 14.96 -11.68 -6.77
C TRP A 294 15.38 -11.99 -8.21
N THR A 295 14.66 -11.43 -9.17
CA THR A 295 14.90 -11.69 -10.60
C THR A 295 16.11 -10.94 -11.17
N ASP A 296 16.70 -9.99 -10.45
CA ASP A 296 17.91 -9.29 -10.87
C ASP A 296 19.12 -10.22 -11.08
N THR A 297 19.18 -11.31 -10.32
CA THR A 297 20.32 -12.24 -10.35
C THR A 297 19.99 -13.65 -10.81
N ASP A 298 18.71 -13.99 -10.93
CA ASP A 298 18.22 -15.33 -11.31
C ASP A 298 17.44 -15.28 -12.64
N THR A 299 18.12 -15.61 -13.74
CA THR A 299 17.54 -15.62 -15.09
C THR A 299 16.41 -16.65 -15.27
N LEU A 300 16.44 -17.77 -14.53
CA LEU A 300 15.36 -18.75 -14.58
C LEU A 300 14.10 -18.22 -13.88
N LEU A 301 14.28 -17.56 -12.77
CA LEU A 301 13.19 -16.91 -12.04
C LEU A 301 12.61 -15.76 -12.86
N LEU A 302 13.45 -15.00 -13.56
CA LEU A 302 13.05 -13.95 -14.48
C LEU A 302 12.14 -14.49 -15.61
N SER A 303 12.53 -15.57 -16.25
CA SER A 303 11.70 -16.23 -17.28
C SER A 303 10.33 -16.68 -16.74
N LYS A 304 10.30 -17.18 -15.50
CA LYS A 304 9.06 -17.53 -14.80
C LYS A 304 8.20 -16.30 -14.52
N ALA A 305 8.81 -15.18 -14.10
CA ALA A 305 8.09 -13.93 -13.87
C ALA A 305 7.42 -13.41 -15.15
N TYR A 306 8.12 -13.37 -16.28
CA TYR A 306 7.52 -13.01 -17.58
C TYR A 306 6.37 -13.92 -17.98
N THR A 307 6.50 -15.24 -17.79
CA THR A 307 5.40 -16.18 -18.04
C THR A 307 4.15 -15.83 -17.20
N LEU A 308 4.34 -15.43 -15.94
CA LEU A 308 3.22 -15.03 -15.08
C LEU A 308 2.63 -13.67 -15.47
N ILE A 309 3.46 -12.75 -15.95
CA ILE A 309 3.03 -11.44 -16.48
C ILE A 309 2.15 -11.64 -17.73
N ASP A 310 2.56 -12.51 -18.64
CA ASP A 310 1.79 -12.82 -19.84
C ASP A 310 0.41 -13.39 -19.46
N ILE A 311 0.38 -14.41 -18.59
CA ILE A 311 -0.88 -15.01 -18.11
C ILE A 311 -1.75 -13.95 -17.40
N LEU A 312 -1.15 -13.05 -16.62
CA LEU A 312 -1.86 -12.00 -15.91
C LEU A 312 -2.51 -11.02 -16.90
N SER A 313 -1.78 -10.61 -17.94
CA SER A 313 -2.26 -9.69 -18.97
C SER A 313 -3.38 -10.32 -19.81
N GLU A 314 -3.26 -11.60 -20.14
CA GLU A 314 -4.31 -12.37 -20.84
C GLU A 314 -5.57 -12.56 -19.97
N THR A 315 -5.39 -12.78 -18.67
CA THR A 315 -6.50 -13.02 -17.74
C THR A 315 -7.25 -11.72 -17.41
N HIS A 316 -6.55 -10.58 -17.36
CA HIS A 316 -7.09 -9.27 -17.02
C HIS A 316 -6.81 -8.19 -18.09
N PRO A 317 -7.24 -8.38 -19.35
CA PRO A 317 -6.87 -7.51 -20.48
C PRO A 317 -7.43 -6.09 -20.42
N ASN A 318 -8.39 -5.85 -19.52
CA ASN A 318 -9.04 -4.56 -19.31
C ASN A 318 -8.66 -3.88 -18.00
N ASP A 319 -7.66 -4.39 -17.29
CA ASP A 319 -7.11 -3.76 -16.08
C ASP A 319 -5.71 -3.19 -16.42
N ALA A 320 -5.43 -1.97 -15.98
CA ALA A 320 -4.14 -1.30 -16.24
C ALA A 320 -2.97 -1.93 -15.47
N LYS A 321 -3.23 -2.60 -14.35
CA LYS A 321 -2.19 -3.12 -13.44
C LYS A 321 -1.28 -4.17 -14.08
N PRO A 322 -1.77 -5.18 -14.85
CA PRO A 322 -0.91 -6.13 -15.56
C PRO A 322 0.09 -5.45 -16.49
N PHE A 323 -0.37 -4.46 -17.23
CA PHE A 323 0.48 -3.73 -18.17
C PHE A 323 1.45 -2.77 -17.45
N THR A 324 1.04 -2.21 -16.31
CA THR A 324 1.97 -1.42 -15.48
C THR A 324 3.14 -2.26 -15.00
N ILE A 325 2.89 -3.43 -14.40
CA ILE A 325 3.98 -4.29 -13.89
C ILE A 325 4.83 -4.87 -15.03
N ALA A 326 4.21 -5.18 -16.16
CA ALA A 326 4.95 -5.58 -17.37
C ALA A 326 5.92 -4.47 -17.81
N GLY A 327 5.43 -3.23 -17.87
CA GLY A 327 6.25 -2.06 -18.17
C GLY A 327 7.42 -1.89 -17.21
N ASP A 328 7.18 -2.03 -15.89
CA ASP A 328 8.23 -1.94 -14.87
C ASP A 328 9.32 -3.01 -15.05
N TYR A 329 8.94 -4.27 -15.33
CA TYR A 329 9.88 -5.35 -15.58
C TYR A 329 10.71 -5.12 -16.84
N TYR A 330 10.07 -4.74 -17.96
CA TYR A 330 10.77 -4.46 -19.22
C TYR A 330 11.68 -3.23 -19.11
N TYR A 331 11.26 -2.19 -18.38
CA TYR A 331 12.09 -1.01 -18.16
C TYR A 331 13.35 -1.34 -17.36
N ARG A 332 13.22 -2.09 -16.27
CA ARG A 332 14.36 -2.57 -15.47
C ARG A 332 15.36 -3.37 -16.32
N ASP A 333 14.85 -4.20 -17.22
CA ASP A 333 15.67 -5.09 -18.06
C ASP A 333 16.16 -4.39 -19.35
N ASP A 334 16.12 -3.05 -19.38
CA ASP A 334 16.56 -2.19 -20.49
C ASP A 334 15.86 -2.46 -21.84
N ASN A 335 14.68 -3.09 -21.81
CA ASN A 335 13.83 -3.28 -22.98
C ASN A 335 12.82 -2.15 -23.10
N LEU A 336 13.33 -0.97 -23.49
CA LEU A 336 12.56 0.27 -23.48
C LEU A 336 11.34 0.23 -24.41
N GLU A 337 11.43 -0.41 -25.57
CA GLU A 337 10.32 -0.56 -26.53
C GLU A 337 9.15 -1.38 -25.95
N ALA A 338 9.46 -2.51 -25.31
CA ALA A 338 8.44 -3.32 -24.67
C ALA A 338 7.84 -2.61 -23.45
N ALA A 339 8.67 -1.90 -22.68
CA ALA A 339 8.22 -1.09 -21.56
C ALA A 339 7.24 -0.01 -22.01
N LYS A 340 7.60 0.76 -23.05
CA LYS A 340 6.75 1.79 -23.66
C LYS A 340 5.40 1.23 -24.11
N THR A 341 5.41 0.12 -24.86
CA THR A 341 4.19 -0.54 -25.34
C THR A 341 3.24 -0.88 -24.19
N ASN A 342 3.76 -1.43 -23.10
CA ASN A 342 2.96 -1.81 -21.95
C ASN A 342 2.45 -0.60 -21.17
N PHE A 343 3.29 0.42 -20.94
CA PHE A 343 2.84 1.64 -20.27
C PHE A 343 1.80 2.41 -21.10
N LEU A 344 1.92 2.46 -22.43
CA LEU A 344 0.87 3.03 -23.29
C LEU A 344 -0.45 2.31 -23.10
N ARG A 345 -0.43 0.96 -23.10
CA ARG A 345 -1.64 0.18 -22.86
C ARG A 345 -2.21 0.43 -21.46
N ALA A 346 -1.36 0.57 -20.45
CA ALA A 346 -1.80 0.90 -19.09
C ALA A 346 -2.43 2.30 -19.02
N ALA A 347 -1.85 3.31 -19.71
CA ALA A 347 -2.38 4.66 -19.78
C ALA A 347 -3.72 4.76 -20.52
N GLU A 348 -3.91 3.97 -21.59
CA GLU A 348 -5.19 3.85 -22.29
C GLU A 348 -6.30 3.32 -21.38
N LEU A 349 -5.97 2.31 -20.54
CA LEU A 349 -6.93 1.67 -19.64
C LEU A 349 -7.26 2.51 -18.41
N ASP A 350 -6.27 3.22 -17.88
CA ASP A 350 -6.42 4.10 -16.72
C ASP A 350 -5.58 5.38 -16.88
N PRO A 351 -6.08 6.39 -17.61
CA PRO A 351 -5.36 7.63 -17.85
C PRO A 351 -5.19 8.51 -16.59
N SER A 352 -5.85 8.18 -15.49
CA SER A 352 -5.79 8.96 -14.26
C SER A 352 -4.51 8.75 -13.44
N ARG A 353 -3.65 7.81 -13.82
CA ARG A 353 -2.45 7.42 -13.08
C ARG A 353 -1.21 8.14 -13.59
N TYR A 354 -0.92 9.30 -13.01
CA TYR A 354 0.25 10.12 -13.36
C TYR A 354 1.58 9.35 -13.43
N PRO A 355 1.93 8.42 -12.51
CA PRO A 355 3.21 7.71 -12.59
C PRO A 355 3.44 6.95 -13.91
N ILE A 356 2.39 6.44 -14.54
CA ILE A 356 2.49 5.75 -15.84
C ILE A 356 2.92 6.74 -16.93
N TRP A 357 2.31 7.90 -16.97
CA TRP A 357 2.64 8.96 -17.91
C TRP A 357 4.07 9.50 -17.71
N GLN A 358 4.50 9.60 -16.45
CA GLN A 358 5.87 9.99 -16.14
C GLN A 358 6.88 8.98 -16.68
N GLN A 359 6.64 7.68 -16.56
CA GLN A 359 7.50 6.66 -17.14
C GLN A 359 7.51 6.72 -18.67
N LEU A 360 6.37 6.94 -19.29
CA LEU A 360 6.29 7.12 -20.75
C LEU A 360 7.14 8.28 -21.23
N LEU A 361 7.09 9.43 -20.55
CA LEU A 361 7.93 10.59 -20.91
C LEU A 361 9.43 10.28 -20.80
N ILE A 362 9.83 9.58 -19.74
CA ILE A 362 11.23 9.18 -19.53
C ILE A 362 11.68 8.24 -20.65
N ILE A 363 10.91 7.18 -20.90
CA ILE A 363 11.25 6.14 -21.88
C ILE A 363 11.30 6.72 -23.30
N SER A 364 10.30 7.51 -23.70
CA SER A 364 10.28 8.11 -25.04
C SER A 364 11.44 9.10 -25.20
N PHE A 365 11.86 9.80 -24.14
CA PHE A 365 13.03 10.65 -24.18
C PHE A 365 14.34 9.86 -24.31
N ASP A 366 14.50 8.76 -23.58
CA ASP A 366 15.66 7.87 -23.66
C ASP A 366 15.78 7.21 -25.04
N LEU A 367 14.64 6.88 -25.66
CA LEU A 367 14.54 6.40 -27.04
C LEU A 367 14.80 7.52 -28.09
N LYS A 368 14.96 8.77 -27.67
CA LYS A 368 15.14 9.96 -28.51
C LYS A 368 13.96 10.26 -29.45
N GLU A 369 12.77 9.86 -29.05
CA GLU A 369 11.53 10.08 -29.79
C GLU A 369 10.89 11.43 -29.38
N TYR A 370 11.59 12.52 -29.70
CA TYR A 370 11.27 13.84 -29.15
C TYR A 370 9.88 14.36 -29.56
N GLU A 371 9.40 14.05 -30.77
CA GLU A 371 8.05 14.40 -31.21
C GLU A 371 6.98 13.68 -30.34
N GLU A 372 7.24 12.41 -29.98
CA GLU A 372 6.34 11.64 -29.12
C GLU A 372 6.37 12.16 -27.68
N VAL A 373 7.54 12.55 -27.16
CA VAL A 373 7.65 13.23 -25.84
C VAL A 373 6.80 14.48 -25.78
N ILE A 374 6.79 15.29 -26.83
CA ILE A 374 5.96 16.51 -26.92
C ILE A 374 4.48 16.12 -26.89
N THR A 375 4.05 15.17 -27.72
CA THR A 375 2.65 14.74 -27.81
C THR A 375 2.13 14.15 -26.50
N ILE A 376 2.91 13.25 -25.88
CA ILE A 376 2.61 12.68 -24.56
C ILE A 376 2.58 13.79 -23.51
N GLY A 377 3.56 14.67 -23.54
CA GLY A 377 3.70 15.77 -22.58
C GLY A 377 2.50 16.73 -22.61
N GLU A 378 2.02 17.10 -23.80
CA GLU A 378 0.81 17.92 -23.96
C GLU A 378 -0.42 17.22 -23.34
N SER A 379 -0.60 15.92 -23.59
CA SER A 379 -1.68 15.13 -23.00
C SER A 379 -1.57 15.10 -21.47
N VAL A 380 -0.35 14.96 -20.94
CA VAL A 380 -0.09 14.97 -19.49
C VAL A 380 -0.38 16.35 -18.88
N GLN A 381 -0.04 17.43 -19.58
CA GLN A 381 -0.30 18.79 -19.11
C GLN A 381 -1.80 19.09 -19.06
N GLU A 382 -2.60 18.52 -19.96
CA GLU A 382 -4.07 18.62 -19.90
C GLU A 382 -4.64 17.84 -18.70
N LEU A 383 -4.16 16.61 -18.47
CA LEU A 383 -4.68 15.75 -17.41
C LEU A 383 -4.13 16.14 -16.01
N PHE A 384 -2.89 16.58 -15.95
CA PHE A 384 -2.13 16.86 -14.72
C PHE A 384 -1.38 18.19 -14.80
N PRO A 385 -2.05 19.33 -14.94
CA PRO A 385 -1.44 20.63 -15.24
C PRO A 385 -0.45 21.13 -14.18
N SER A 386 -0.48 20.59 -12.97
CA SER A 386 0.42 20.98 -11.88
C SER A 386 1.68 20.12 -11.76
N GLN A 387 1.89 19.16 -12.66
CA GLN A 387 3.04 18.26 -12.60
C GLN A 387 4.23 18.83 -13.40
N PRO A 388 5.31 19.28 -12.77
CA PRO A 388 6.41 19.96 -13.45
C PRO A 388 7.20 19.07 -14.41
N ILE A 389 7.23 17.74 -14.18
CA ILE A 389 8.03 16.80 -14.97
C ILE A 389 7.63 16.78 -16.44
N SER A 390 6.34 16.91 -16.78
CA SER A 390 5.89 16.96 -18.18
C SER A 390 6.45 18.19 -18.89
N TYR A 391 6.39 19.35 -18.27
CA TYR A 391 6.98 20.59 -18.82
C TYR A 391 8.50 20.49 -18.97
N TYR A 392 9.15 19.79 -18.04
CA TYR A 392 10.60 19.59 -18.10
C TYR A 392 10.99 18.74 -19.31
N PHE A 393 10.39 17.55 -19.49
CA PHE A 393 10.72 16.67 -20.61
C PHE A 393 10.32 17.27 -21.96
N VAL A 394 9.15 17.93 -22.05
CA VAL A 394 8.77 18.66 -23.26
C VAL A 394 9.77 19.79 -23.58
N GLY A 395 10.20 20.53 -22.56
CA GLY A 395 11.24 21.54 -22.71
C GLY A 395 12.55 20.95 -23.23
N LEU A 396 13.01 19.83 -22.68
CA LEU A 396 14.19 19.11 -23.15
C LEU A 396 14.03 18.60 -24.59
N ALA A 397 12.85 18.05 -24.94
CA ALA A 397 12.56 17.59 -26.29
C ALA A 397 12.66 18.74 -27.30
N TYR A 398 12.08 19.91 -26.99
CA TYR A 398 12.21 21.11 -27.81
C TYR A 398 13.67 21.61 -27.94
N ILE A 399 14.51 21.46 -26.90
CA ILE A 399 15.95 21.78 -26.99
C ILE A 399 16.62 20.86 -28.01
N GLN A 400 16.38 19.56 -27.94
CA GLN A 400 16.95 18.57 -28.86
C GLN A 400 16.50 18.81 -30.30
N ASP A 401 15.25 19.25 -30.49
CA ASP A 401 14.72 19.62 -31.82
C ASP A 401 15.07 21.07 -32.24
N LYS A 402 15.92 21.73 -31.48
CA LYS A 402 16.38 23.12 -31.73
C LYS A 402 15.28 24.19 -31.75
N GLN A 403 14.10 23.87 -31.19
CA GLN A 403 12.96 24.78 -31.01
C GLN A 403 13.10 25.55 -29.68
N TYR A 404 14.15 26.31 -29.54
CA TYR A 404 14.55 26.90 -28.25
C TYR A 404 13.52 27.87 -27.66
N SER A 405 12.72 28.57 -28.48
CA SER A 405 11.65 29.45 -27.98
C SER A 405 10.60 28.66 -27.26
N SER A 406 10.11 27.56 -27.87
CA SER A 406 9.13 26.67 -27.26
C SER A 406 9.68 26.00 -26.00
N ALA A 407 10.97 25.62 -26.01
CA ALA A 407 11.65 25.08 -24.84
C ALA A 407 11.65 26.06 -23.67
N ILE A 408 12.00 27.33 -23.92
CA ILE A 408 12.02 28.38 -22.91
C ILE A 408 10.63 28.59 -22.30
N ASP A 409 9.58 28.60 -23.12
CA ASP A 409 8.20 28.78 -22.66
C ASP A 409 7.76 27.62 -21.76
N GLN A 410 8.04 26.36 -22.16
CA GLN A 410 7.72 25.18 -21.38
C GLN A 410 8.48 25.15 -20.05
N LEU A 411 9.80 25.38 -20.09
CA LEU A 411 10.64 25.38 -18.90
C LEU A 411 10.26 26.51 -17.93
N ASN A 412 9.93 27.70 -18.44
CA ASN A 412 9.49 28.81 -17.59
C ASN A 412 8.14 28.53 -16.93
N THR A 413 7.25 27.84 -17.61
CA THR A 413 5.96 27.42 -17.05
C THR A 413 6.15 26.35 -15.98
N GLY A 414 6.90 25.29 -16.31
CA GLY A 414 7.08 24.14 -15.43
C GLY A 414 7.81 24.47 -14.14
N LYS A 415 8.83 25.34 -14.18
CA LYS A 415 9.58 25.70 -12.96
C LYS A 415 8.73 26.36 -11.88
N LEU A 416 7.61 27.03 -12.26
CA LEU A 416 6.70 27.67 -11.31
C LEU A 416 5.85 26.63 -10.53
N MET A 417 5.79 25.40 -11.00
CA MET A 417 5.05 24.29 -10.40
C MET A 417 5.92 23.42 -9.51
N VAL A 418 7.23 23.68 -9.46
CA VAL A 418 8.14 22.91 -8.61
C VAL A 418 7.95 23.32 -7.14
N ILE A 419 7.50 22.37 -6.31
CA ILE A 419 7.30 22.53 -4.87
C ILE A 419 8.24 21.55 -4.16
N ASP A 420 9.00 22.05 -3.18
CA ASP A 420 9.86 21.25 -2.29
C ASP A 420 10.85 20.28 -3.00
N ASN A 421 11.23 20.59 -4.25
CA ASN A 421 12.21 19.82 -5.00
C ASN A 421 13.30 20.75 -5.60
N PRO A 422 14.29 21.17 -4.80
CA PRO A 422 15.34 22.07 -5.25
C PRO A 422 16.18 21.47 -6.39
N ASN A 423 16.40 20.15 -6.40
CA ASN A 423 17.15 19.48 -7.46
C ASN A 423 16.46 19.65 -8.82
N LEU A 424 15.16 19.41 -8.88
CA LEU A 424 14.39 19.60 -10.11
C LEU A 424 14.38 21.07 -10.53
N LEU A 425 14.23 22.00 -9.58
CA LEU A 425 14.28 23.43 -9.88
C LEU A 425 15.64 23.86 -10.45
N ALA A 426 16.74 23.35 -9.90
CA ALA A 426 18.08 23.59 -10.45
C ALA A 426 18.23 23.03 -11.86
N GLN A 427 17.64 21.88 -12.16
CA GLN A 427 17.63 21.31 -13.51
C GLN A 427 16.85 22.19 -14.52
N PHE A 428 15.68 22.71 -14.12
CA PHE A 428 14.95 23.68 -14.95
C PHE A 428 15.81 24.91 -15.29
N TYR A 429 16.51 25.45 -14.30
CA TYR A 429 17.38 26.60 -14.54
C TYR A 429 18.60 26.24 -15.41
N ALA A 430 19.18 25.05 -15.25
CA ALA A 430 20.24 24.56 -16.10
C ALA A 430 19.81 24.48 -17.57
N SER A 431 18.67 23.83 -17.84
CA SER A 431 18.11 23.69 -19.18
C SER A 431 17.69 25.04 -19.80
N LEU A 432 17.18 25.97 -18.97
CA LEU A 432 16.94 27.36 -19.41
C LEU A 432 18.25 28.05 -19.80
N GLY A 433 19.32 27.82 -19.04
CA GLY A 433 20.65 28.33 -19.37
C GLY A 433 21.13 27.91 -20.77
N ASP A 434 20.98 26.59 -21.06
CA ASP A 434 21.31 26.02 -22.37
C ASP A 434 20.42 26.60 -23.50
N ALA A 435 19.11 26.66 -23.29
CA ALA A 435 18.15 27.15 -24.28
C ALA A 435 18.35 28.64 -24.59
N TYR A 436 18.57 29.48 -23.56
CA TYR A 436 18.91 30.90 -23.75
C TYR A 436 20.24 31.10 -24.44
N HIS A 437 21.26 30.29 -24.09
CA HIS A 437 22.54 30.34 -24.76
C HIS A 437 22.40 30.05 -26.26
N ALA A 438 21.67 29.00 -26.61
CA ALA A 438 21.45 28.62 -28.00
C ALA A 438 20.68 29.68 -28.82
N GLN A 439 19.90 30.55 -28.15
CA GLN A 439 19.27 31.73 -28.75
C GLN A 439 20.08 33.00 -28.67
N GLU A 440 21.36 32.94 -28.26
CA GLU A 440 22.23 34.10 -28.04
C GLU A 440 21.71 35.11 -27.00
N GLN A 441 20.76 34.69 -26.14
CA GLN A 441 20.24 35.48 -25.03
C GLN A 441 21.17 35.36 -23.82
N ILE A 442 22.35 35.95 -23.97
CA ILE A 442 23.49 35.70 -23.09
C ILE A 442 23.25 36.11 -21.64
N LYS A 443 22.55 37.20 -21.41
CA LYS A 443 22.26 37.68 -20.06
C LYS A 443 21.33 36.74 -19.35
N GLU A 444 20.26 36.31 -20.00
CA GLU A 444 19.26 35.39 -19.49
C GLU A 444 19.87 34.01 -19.24
N SER A 445 20.78 33.55 -20.09
CA SER A 445 21.57 32.34 -19.92
C SER A 445 22.44 32.40 -18.66
N ASP A 446 23.24 33.47 -18.50
CA ASP A 446 24.07 33.65 -17.32
C ASP A 446 23.23 33.68 -16.03
N GLU A 447 22.12 34.43 -16.01
CA GLU A 447 21.20 34.48 -14.86
C GLU A 447 20.58 33.12 -14.54
N ALA A 448 20.29 32.30 -15.54
CA ALA A 448 19.72 30.96 -15.32
C ALA A 448 20.75 30.00 -14.72
N TYR A 449 21.99 30.01 -15.25
CA TYR A 449 23.07 29.20 -14.68
C TYR A 449 23.45 29.64 -13.26
N ASP A 450 23.53 30.95 -13.00
CA ASP A 450 23.77 31.47 -11.64
C ASP A 450 22.70 30.96 -10.67
N LYS A 451 21.39 31.00 -11.03
CA LYS A 451 20.29 30.46 -10.20
C LYS A 451 20.38 28.96 -10.00
N SER A 452 20.79 28.21 -11.02
CA SER A 452 20.98 26.76 -10.88
C SER A 452 22.07 26.45 -9.86
N LEU A 453 23.21 27.18 -9.92
CA LEU A 453 24.32 27.00 -8.98
C LEU A 453 24.04 27.57 -7.59
N ASP A 454 23.20 28.59 -7.46
CA ASP A 454 22.73 29.08 -6.16
C ASP A 454 21.93 28.00 -5.41
N ILE A 455 21.18 27.18 -6.16
CA ILE A 455 20.37 26.07 -5.59
C ILE A 455 21.23 24.82 -5.40
N LEU A 456 22.05 24.46 -6.40
CA LEU A 456 22.86 23.25 -6.41
C LEU A 456 24.31 23.59 -6.84
N PRO A 457 25.15 24.08 -5.89
CA PRO A 457 26.50 24.57 -6.19
C PRO A 457 27.46 23.53 -6.78
N GLU A 458 27.16 22.24 -6.57
CA GLU A 458 27.95 21.10 -7.00
C GLU A 458 27.45 20.46 -8.31
N ASN A 459 26.56 21.13 -9.04
CA ASN A 459 26.08 20.63 -10.33
C ASN A 459 27.19 20.70 -11.38
N THR A 460 27.92 19.61 -11.57
CA THR A 460 29.08 19.52 -12.48
C THR A 460 28.72 19.80 -13.93
N TYR A 461 27.49 19.46 -14.35
CA TYR A 461 27.00 19.79 -15.68
C TYR A 461 26.97 21.32 -15.90
N VAL A 462 26.38 22.05 -14.96
CA VAL A 462 26.28 23.51 -15.04
C VAL A 462 27.66 24.16 -14.86
N LEU A 463 28.46 23.68 -13.89
CA LEU A 463 29.82 24.17 -13.68
C LEU A 463 30.64 24.08 -14.98
N ASN A 464 30.52 22.97 -15.71
CA ASN A 464 31.23 22.80 -16.99
C ASN A 464 30.69 23.71 -18.09
N ASN A 465 29.38 23.61 -18.40
CA ASN A 465 28.79 24.30 -19.55
C ASN A 465 28.91 25.84 -19.40
N TYR A 466 28.59 26.34 -18.21
CA TYR A 466 28.71 27.78 -17.95
C TYR A 466 30.14 28.25 -18.06
N SER A 467 31.10 27.51 -17.51
CA SER A 467 32.54 27.86 -17.64
C SER A 467 33.01 27.85 -19.10
N TYR A 468 32.57 26.84 -19.86
CA TYR A 468 32.87 26.77 -21.30
C TYR A 468 32.34 27.99 -22.04
N TYR A 469 31.08 28.35 -21.86
CA TYR A 469 30.47 29.51 -22.51
C TYR A 469 31.11 30.85 -22.06
N LEU A 470 31.48 30.96 -20.79
CA LEU A 470 32.25 32.12 -20.31
C LEU A 470 33.64 32.21 -20.98
N SER A 471 34.30 31.07 -21.20
CA SER A 471 35.61 30.99 -21.84
C SER A 471 35.55 31.40 -23.31
N LEU A 472 34.53 30.93 -24.06
CA LEU A 472 34.31 31.32 -25.45
C LEU A 472 34.13 32.84 -25.62
N ARG A 473 33.44 33.46 -24.66
CA ARG A 473 33.20 34.92 -24.65
C ARG A 473 34.34 35.73 -24.04
N LYS A 474 35.36 35.07 -23.50
CA LYS A 474 36.49 35.68 -22.78
C LYS A 474 36.02 36.59 -21.62
N LYS A 475 34.96 36.14 -20.89
CA LYS A 475 34.35 36.87 -19.79
C LYS A 475 34.42 36.07 -18.48
N LYS A 476 34.58 36.77 -17.35
CA LYS A 476 34.59 36.17 -16.00
C LYS A 476 35.49 34.91 -15.90
N LEU A 477 36.67 34.94 -16.57
CA LEU A 477 37.54 33.76 -16.71
C LEU A 477 38.05 33.22 -15.36
N GLU A 478 38.29 34.09 -14.38
CA GLU A 478 38.68 33.68 -13.03
C GLU A 478 37.55 32.92 -12.33
N GLN A 479 36.30 33.35 -12.52
CA GLN A 479 35.11 32.61 -12.01
C GLN A 479 35.00 31.25 -12.71
N ALA A 480 35.17 31.22 -14.04
CA ALA A 480 35.15 29.97 -14.79
C ALA A 480 36.25 29.01 -14.31
N ALA A 481 37.45 29.50 -14.01
CA ALA A 481 38.52 28.67 -13.46
C ALA A 481 38.20 28.10 -12.06
N GLN A 482 37.54 28.90 -11.22
CA GLN A 482 37.08 28.40 -9.89
C GLN A 482 35.99 27.33 -10.02
N MET A 483 35.02 27.54 -10.89
CA MET A 483 33.96 26.57 -11.19
C MET A 483 34.54 25.27 -11.76
N MET A 484 35.47 25.37 -12.73
CA MET A 484 36.10 24.19 -13.31
C MET A 484 36.99 23.44 -12.33
N LYS A 485 37.68 24.14 -11.43
CA LYS A 485 38.40 23.46 -10.33
C LYS A 485 37.48 22.58 -9.52
N LEU A 486 36.35 23.11 -9.08
CA LEU A 486 35.34 22.34 -8.33
C LEU A 486 34.78 21.19 -9.17
N CYS A 487 34.47 21.44 -10.44
CA CYS A 487 33.91 20.46 -11.36
C CYS A 487 34.80 19.21 -11.50
N VAL A 488 36.12 19.41 -11.74
CA VAL A 488 37.06 18.30 -11.90
C VAL A 488 37.44 17.60 -10.58
N GLU A 489 37.27 18.27 -9.44
CA GLU A 489 37.41 17.67 -8.12
C GLU A 489 36.20 16.74 -7.80
N LEU A 490 34.99 17.15 -8.18
CA LEU A 490 33.76 16.37 -7.99
C LEU A 490 33.63 15.19 -8.97
N SER A 491 34.08 15.38 -10.21
CA SER A 491 33.96 14.39 -11.28
C SER A 491 35.30 14.22 -12.02
N PRO A 492 36.28 13.57 -11.40
CA PRO A 492 37.58 13.36 -12.01
C PRO A 492 37.53 12.35 -13.16
N GLY A 493 38.44 12.55 -14.15
CA GLY A 493 38.57 11.61 -15.28
C GLY A 493 37.49 11.75 -16.35
N GLN A 494 36.79 12.91 -16.38
CA GLN A 494 35.87 13.24 -17.46
C GLN A 494 36.59 14.10 -18.52
N PRO A 495 36.85 13.56 -19.73
CA PRO A 495 37.63 14.27 -20.75
C PRO A 495 37.08 15.64 -21.11
N SER A 496 35.76 15.80 -21.21
CA SER A 496 35.10 17.07 -21.54
C SER A 496 35.26 18.12 -20.45
N TYR A 497 35.29 17.72 -19.18
CA TYR A 497 35.51 18.67 -18.07
C TYR A 497 36.95 19.08 -17.96
N GLU A 498 37.86 18.14 -18.16
CA GLU A 498 39.31 18.40 -18.18
C GLU A 498 39.69 19.31 -19.37
N ASP A 499 39.05 19.12 -20.54
CA ASP A 499 39.20 19.98 -21.71
C ASP A 499 38.69 21.41 -21.47
N THR A 500 37.45 21.53 -20.92
CA THR A 500 36.91 22.85 -20.57
C THR A 500 37.83 23.60 -19.61
N TYR A 501 38.43 22.91 -18.64
CA TYR A 501 39.35 23.52 -17.70
C TYR A 501 40.67 23.95 -18.41
N ALA A 502 41.18 23.12 -19.30
CA ALA A 502 42.32 23.48 -20.15
C ALA A 502 42.01 24.72 -21.01
N TRP A 503 40.79 24.75 -21.60
CA TRP A 503 40.37 25.86 -22.44
C TRP A 503 40.20 27.19 -21.67
N VAL A 504 39.69 27.13 -20.42
CA VAL A 504 39.65 28.29 -19.52
C VAL A 504 41.06 28.83 -19.25
N PHE A 505 42.03 27.95 -18.93
CA PHE A 505 43.45 28.38 -18.78
C PHE A 505 44.03 28.92 -20.06
N TYR A 506 43.70 28.36 -21.22
CA TYR A 506 44.09 28.88 -22.51
C TYR A 506 43.64 30.34 -22.71
N GLN A 507 42.35 30.61 -22.39
CA GLN A 507 41.81 31.97 -22.49
C GLN A 507 42.42 32.93 -21.45
N LEU A 508 42.84 32.45 -20.30
CA LEU A 508 43.61 33.18 -19.30
C LEU A 508 45.05 33.40 -19.72
N LYS A 509 45.50 32.84 -20.86
CA LYS A 509 46.86 32.82 -21.36
C LYS A 509 47.86 32.08 -20.47
N ASP A 510 47.38 31.24 -19.58
CA ASP A 510 48.18 30.34 -18.77
C ASP A 510 48.35 28.99 -19.52
N TYR A 511 49.13 29.02 -20.57
CA TYR A 511 49.29 27.89 -21.47
C TYR A 511 50.00 26.71 -20.82
N GLN A 512 50.74 26.89 -19.73
CA GLN A 512 51.37 25.80 -19.01
C GLN A 512 50.33 24.97 -18.25
N ASN A 513 49.43 25.61 -17.52
CA ASN A 513 48.34 24.92 -16.86
C ASN A 513 47.32 24.37 -17.88
N ALA A 514 47.07 25.08 -18.98
CA ALA A 514 46.28 24.55 -20.09
C ALA A 514 46.84 23.23 -20.61
N LEU A 515 48.18 23.15 -20.81
CA LEU A 515 48.86 21.93 -21.25
C LEU A 515 48.63 20.75 -20.27
N VAL A 516 48.79 20.99 -18.97
CA VAL A 516 48.61 19.97 -17.95
C VAL A 516 47.21 19.36 -18.01
N TRP A 517 46.18 20.19 -18.16
CA TRP A 517 44.80 19.72 -18.15
C TRP A 517 44.38 19.09 -19.47
N ILE A 518 44.87 19.60 -20.63
CA ILE A 518 44.55 18.97 -21.92
C ILE A 518 45.25 17.60 -22.07
N GLU A 519 46.50 17.46 -21.61
CA GLU A 519 47.17 16.15 -21.58
C GLU A 519 46.44 15.15 -20.68
N LYS A 520 45.85 15.64 -19.59
CA LYS A 520 45.00 14.82 -18.74
C LYS A 520 43.70 14.41 -19.45
N ALA A 521 43.01 15.36 -20.13
CA ALA A 521 41.84 15.04 -20.95
C ALA A 521 42.14 13.99 -22.03
N MET A 522 43.28 14.12 -22.68
CA MET A 522 43.76 13.13 -23.67
C MET A 522 43.95 11.75 -23.04
N SER A 523 44.52 11.67 -21.84
CA SER A 523 44.73 10.39 -21.12
C SER A 523 43.45 9.79 -20.58
N SER A 524 42.42 10.58 -20.31
CA SER A 524 41.11 10.18 -19.86
C SER A 524 40.16 9.72 -20.99
N GLY A 525 40.66 9.67 -22.25
CA GLY A 525 39.87 9.22 -23.40
C GLY A 525 39.50 10.32 -24.39
N GLY A 526 39.94 11.55 -24.17
CA GLY A 526 39.69 12.70 -25.05
C GLY A 526 40.36 12.62 -26.43
N ASN A 527 41.30 11.67 -26.60
CA ASN A 527 42.00 11.42 -27.87
C ASN A 527 41.09 10.94 -29.03
N THR A 528 39.82 10.64 -28.77
CA THR A 528 38.81 10.31 -29.78
C THR A 528 37.90 11.48 -30.13
N SER A 529 38.04 12.61 -29.44
CA SER A 529 37.25 13.83 -29.69
C SER A 529 38.05 14.81 -30.55
N SER A 530 37.54 15.12 -31.74
CA SER A 530 38.17 16.09 -32.65
C SER A 530 38.38 17.47 -31.99
N THR A 531 37.41 17.93 -31.18
CA THR A 531 37.48 19.21 -30.47
C THR A 531 38.61 19.23 -29.43
N ILE A 532 38.73 18.18 -28.60
CA ILE A 532 39.75 18.09 -27.57
C ILE A 532 41.14 18.04 -28.20
N VAL A 533 41.29 17.27 -29.28
CA VAL A 533 42.54 17.15 -30.02
C VAL A 533 42.91 18.47 -30.71
N GLU A 534 41.92 19.21 -31.23
CA GLU A 534 42.17 20.56 -31.80
C GLU A 534 42.63 21.55 -30.74
N HIS A 535 41.91 21.59 -29.55
CA HIS A 535 42.33 22.43 -28.43
C HIS A 535 43.76 22.10 -27.96
N TYR A 536 44.13 20.81 -27.97
CA TYR A 536 45.52 20.41 -27.66
C TYR A 536 46.51 21.00 -28.65
N GLY A 537 46.20 20.97 -29.95
CA GLY A 537 47.03 21.62 -30.98
C GLY A 537 47.16 23.13 -30.76
N ASP A 538 46.06 23.79 -30.42
CA ASP A 538 46.06 25.26 -30.17
C ASP A 538 46.95 25.62 -28.97
N ILE A 539 46.86 24.84 -27.87
CA ILE A 539 47.70 25.03 -26.68
C ILE A 539 49.18 24.79 -27.00
N LEU A 540 49.52 23.74 -27.74
CA LEU A 540 50.89 23.44 -28.17
C LEU A 540 51.47 24.57 -29.05
N TYR A 541 50.66 25.12 -29.94
CA TYR A 541 51.11 26.24 -30.79
C TYR A 541 51.48 27.48 -29.97
N GLN A 542 50.65 27.84 -28.98
CA GLN A 542 50.91 28.95 -28.07
C GLN A 542 52.18 28.74 -27.23
N LEU A 543 52.51 27.49 -26.95
CA LEU A 543 53.77 27.10 -26.29
C LEU A 543 54.96 27.00 -27.24
N SER A 544 54.82 27.44 -28.50
CA SER A 544 55.83 27.37 -29.53
C SER A 544 56.26 25.95 -29.97
N ARG A 545 55.45 24.92 -29.66
CA ARG A 545 55.61 23.51 -30.07
C ARG A 545 54.89 23.27 -31.41
N LYS A 546 55.33 24.00 -32.46
CA LYS A 546 54.59 24.12 -33.73
C LYS A 546 54.40 22.77 -34.46
N GLU A 547 55.47 21.98 -34.52
CA GLU A 547 55.41 20.67 -35.21
C GLU A 547 54.42 19.74 -34.57
N GLU A 548 54.36 19.70 -33.24
CA GLU A 548 53.42 18.92 -32.49
C GLU A 548 51.97 19.47 -32.62
N ALA A 549 51.83 20.79 -32.65
CA ALA A 549 50.52 21.42 -32.88
C ALA A 549 49.91 20.99 -34.23
N ILE A 550 50.72 21.03 -35.29
CA ILE A 550 50.29 20.61 -36.63
C ILE A 550 49.89 19.15 -36.66
N GLN A 551 50.60 18.27 -35.95
CA GLN A 551 50.25 16.87 -35.83
C GLN A 551 48.89 16.70 -35.16
N GLN A 552 48.61 17.42 -34.06
CA GLN A 552 47.31 17.33 -33.39
C GLN A 552 46.18 17.88 -34.28
N TRP A 553 46.37 18.99 -34.98
CA TRP A 553 45.37 19.50 -35.93
C TRP A 553 45.08 18.51 -37.08
N GLN A 554 46.10 17.80 -37.58
CA GLN A 554 45.90 16.74 -38.59
C GLN A 554 45.06 15.58 -38.01
N ILE A 555 45.34 15.15 -36.78
CA ILE A 555 44.56 14.13 -36.09
C ILE A 555 43.11 14.63 -35.86
N ALA A 556 42.92 15.87 -35.43
CA ALA A 556 41.60 16.46 -35.26
C ALA A 556 40.78 16.48 -36.56
N GLN A 557 41.46 16.79 -37.70
CA GLN A 557 40.84 16.74 -39.02
C GLN A 557 40.44 15.31 -39.41
N GLU A 558 41.32 14.33 -39.17
CA GLU A 558 41.02 12.90 -39.39
C GLU A 558 39.87 12.39 -38.54
N LEU A 559 39.71 12.93 -37.34
CA LEU A 559 38.59 12.64 -36.44
C LEU A 559 37.28 13.37 -36.82
N GLY A 560 37.32 14.21 -37.88
CA GLY A 560 36.14 14.91 -38.38
C GLY A 560 35.88 16.25 -37.65
N SER A 561 36.90 17.02 -37.34
CA SER A 561 36.69 18.39 -36.78
C SER A 561 35.81 19.23 -37.70
N GLU A 562 34.76 19.82 -37.11
CA GLU A 562 33.84 20.75 -37.77
C GLU A 562 34.31 22.22 -37.70
N SER A 563 35.50 22.45 -37.17
CA SER A 563 36.08 23.82 -37.06
C SER A 563 36.34 24.40 -38.43
N GLU A 564 35.81 25.61 -38.69
CA GLU A 564 36.00 26.32 -39.96
C GLU A 564 37.47 26.67 -40.24
N PHE A 565 38.32 26.66 -39.21
CA PHE A 565 39.74 27.03 -39.34
C PHE A 565 40.71 25.85 -39.41
N ILE A 566 40.24 24.60 -39.22
CA ILE A 566 41.15 23.45 -39.13
C ILE A 566 42.00 23.25 -40.36
N GLU A 567 41.44 23.41 -41.58
CA GLU A 567 42.17 23.30 -42.82
C GLU A 567 43.23 24.41 -42.99
N GLN A 568 42.85 25.64 -42.59
CA GLN A 568 43.76 26.79 -42.65
C GLN A 568 44.89 26.66 -41.63
N LYS A 569 44.58 26.21 -40.39
CA LYS A 569 45.60 25.94 -39.35
C LYS A 569 46.68 25.00 -39.85
N ILE A 570 46.29 23.93 -40.56
CA ILE A 570 47.20 22.93 -41.11
C ILE A 570 47.97 23.47 -42.30
N ALA A 571 47.29 24.10 -43.26
CA ALA A 571 47.92 24.60 -44.51
C ALA A 571 48.92 25.70 -44.24
N ASP A 572 48.54 26.68 -43.44
CA ASP A 572 49.37 27.87 -43.17
C ASP A 572 50.33 27.64 -41.98
N LYS A 573 50.19 26.48 -41.30
CA LYS A 573 50.96 26.15 -40.09
C LYS A 573 50.85 27.24 -39.02
N LYS A 574 49.68 27.80 -38.89
CA LYS A 574 49.41 28.99 -38.07
C LYS A 574 48.06 28.80 -37.33
N LEU A 575 48.05 29.33 -36.12
CA LEU A 575 46.81 29.37 -35.32
C LEU A 575 45.85 30.43 -35.89
N TYR A 576 44.59 30.04 -36.03
CA TYR A 576 43.43 30.87 -36.35
C TYR A 576 42.36 30.65 -35.27
N GLU A 577 41.77 31.75 -34.73
CA GLU A 577 40.76 31.77 -33.69
C GLU A 577 39.56 32.66 -34.06
#